data_7bde3e388301d5288b9756e099ec865d
#
_entry.id   7bde3e388301d5288b9756e099ec865d
#
_cell.length_a   1.000
_cell.length_b   1.000
_cell.length_c   1.000
_cell.angle_alpha   90.00
_cell.angle_beta   90.00
_cell.angle_gamma   90.00
#
_symmetry.space_group_name_H-M   'P 1'
#
loop_
_entity.id
_entity.type
_entity.pdbx_description
1 polymer ?
#
loop_
_entity_poly.entity_id
_entity_poly.type
_entity_poly.pdbx_seq_one_letter_code
_entity_poly.pdbx_strand_id
1 'polypeptide(L)'
;MTVNWMSRVCGGLVRVGRSILLCLACAGSLLVWNNVIPWMIAAWLLAFTLLAPFRRGELVCLSACAIILVAKRLTPAPGLLVLLGVMFAVIAVRVWFRLKDRPVSSHRHVWLSVLVLWIAWAGMTYDWYAFSHCRHPVTFHPDRPVVCIGDSMTSLGTLGGYPDDLQTLIAPPVINLGIGGISAKQAVEEFLPQLLQHNPQVVVIEFGGHDFLRGHSRASTKAYLETIIDKVRERGAEVVLMEIPRAYLSDPYWGLEREIARQQDVELIPDSAMRKLFLRSPTYPPGTWLGEPYLTDETGIHANARGQLVLAAAVAKALERMYGPNIRRKQADDF
;
A
#
# COMPACT_ATOMS: atom_id res chain seq x y z
N MET A 1 8.17 -35.66 -43.87
CA MET A 1 8.91 -34.45 -43.49
C MET A 1 8.05 -33.34 -42.85
N THR A 2 6.78 -33.27 -43.09
CA THR A 2 5.85 -32.21 -42.65
C THR A 2 5.53 -32.21 -41.14
N VAL A 3 5.49 -33.36 -40.47
CA VAL A 3 5.15 -33.46 -39.04
C VAL A 3 6.23 -32.80 -38.12
N ASN A 4 7.48 -32.83 -38.55
CA ASN A 4 8.61 -32.31 -37.78
C ASN A 4 8.71 -30.77 -37.83
N TRP A 5 8.15 -30.12 -38.84
CA TRP A 5 8.15 -28.65 -38.97
C TRP A 5 7.06 -28.02 -38.07
N MET A 6 5.85 -28.54 -38.08
CA MET A 6 4.75 -28.07 -37.23
C MET A 6 5.11 -28.15 -35.74
N SER A 7 5.71 -29.25 -35.28
CA SER A 7 6.13 -29.40 -33.88
C SER A 7 7.23 -28.39 -33.48
N ARG A 8 8.14 -28.03 -34.38
CA ARG A 8 9.16 -26.98 -34.13
C ARG A 8 8.56 -25.58 -34.09
N VAL A 9 7.62 -25.26 -34.97
CA VAL A 9 6.93 -23.98 -35.02
C VAL A 9 6.05 -23.79 -33.76
N CYS A 10 5.24 -24.79 -33.41
CA CYS A 10 4.47 -24.73 -32.16
C CYS A 10 5.34 -24.64 -30.91
N GLY A 11 6.46 -25.39 -30.86
CA GLY A 11 7.44 -25.28 -29.78
C GLY A 11 8.14 -23.93 -29.71
N GLY A 12 8.32 -23.26 -30.85
CA GLY A 12 8.85 -21.89 -30.95
C GLY A 12 7.84 -20.87 -30.41
N LEU A 13 6.60 -20.89 -30.86
CA LEU A 13 5.53 -20.02 -30.44
C LEU A 13 5.26 -20.12 -28.93
N VAL A 14 5.27 -21.30 -28.36
CA VAL A 14 5.12 -21.53 -26.92
C VAL A 14 6.30 -20.93 -26.15
N ARG A 15 7.52 -21.01 -26.66
CA ARG A 15 8.71 -20.38 -26.02
C ARG A 15 8.62 -18.85 -26.04
N VAL A 16 8.26 -18.27 -27.18
CA VAL A 16 8.10 -16.82 -27.33
C VAL A 16 6.98 -16.31 -26.42
N GLY A 17 5.81 -16.96 -26.41
CA GLY A 17 4.71 -16.60 -25.53
C GLY A 17 5.09 -16.63 -24.02
N ARG A 18 5.91 -17.61 -23.61
CA ARG A 18 6.45 -17.67 -22.23
C ARG A 18 7.39 -16.53 -21.91
N SER A 19 8.29 -16.19 -22.83
CA SER A 19 9.23 -15.07 -22.63
C SER A 19 8.47 -13.75 -22.52
N ILE A 20 7.47 -13.55 -23.37
CA ILE A 20 6.59 -12.36 -23.29
C ILE A 20 5.87 -12.30 -21.95
N LEU A 21 5.27 -13.40 -21.50
CA LEU A 21 4.56 -13.45 -20.22
C LEU A 21 5.48 -13.12 -19.04
N LEU A 22 6.71 -13.66 -19.04
CA LEU A 22 7.72 -13.37 -18.01
C LEU A 22 8.17 -11.91 -18.07
N CYS A 23 8.38 -11.36 -19.26
CA CYS A 23 8.75 -9.94 -19.43
C CYS A 23 7.61 -9.02 -18.96
N LEU A 24 6.35 -9.33 -19.30
CA LEU A 24 5.20 -8.55 -18.85
C LEU A 24 5.02 -8.64 -17.32
N ALA A 25 5.22 -9.81 -16.73
CA ALA A 25 5.18 -9.98 -15.29
C ALA A 25 6.32 -9.23 -14.60
N CYS A 26 7.54 -9.24 -15.14
CA CYS A 26 8.67 -8.45 -14.64
C CYS A 26 8.41 -6.95 -14.75
N ALA A 27 7.99 -6.47 -15.93
CA ALA A 27 7.65 -5.07 -16.14
C ALA A 27 6.51 -4.62 -15.22
N GLY A 28 5.44 -5.40 -15.11
CA GLY A 28 4.35 -5.14 -14.19
C GLY A 28 4.82 -5.08 -12.73
N SER A 29 5.76 -5.94 -12.35
CA SER A 29 6.31 -5.98 -11.00
C SER A 29 7.13 -4.74 -10.63
N LEU A 30 7.78 -4.11 -11.60
CA LEU A 30 8.52 -2.86 -11.37
C LEU A 30 7.60 -1.66 -11.21
N LEU A 31 6.41 -1.71 -11.81
CA LEU A 31 5.43 -0.62 -11.83
C LEU A 31 4.41 -0.69 -10.69
N VAL A 32 4.44 -1.74 -9.89
CA VAL A 32 3.38 -2.02 -8.92
C VAL A 32 3.66 -1.42 -7.54
N TRP A 33 2.63 -0.82 -6.99
CA TRP A 33 2.57 -0.17 -5.68
C TRP A 33 2.30 -1.15 -4.54
N ASN A 34 2.64 -0.77 -3.32
CA ASN A 34 2.52 -1.65 -2.16
C ASN A 34 1.14 -2.29 -1.98
N ASN A 35 0.07 -1.56 -2.24
CA ASN A 35 -1.29 -2.08 -2.02
C ASN A 35 -1.79 -3.05 -3.07
N VAL A 36 -1.09 -3.18 -4.17
CA VAL A 36 -1.39 -4.15 -5.20
C VAL A 36 -0.43 -5.34 -5.18
N ILE A 37 0.50 -5.37 -4.21
CA ILE A 37 1.43 -6.50 -4.03
C ILE A 37 0.72 -7.85 -3.94
N PRO A 38 -0.38 -8.03 -3.19
CA PRO A 38 -1.11 -9.29 -3.20
C PRO A 38 -1.51 -9.73 -4.60
N TRP A 39 -1.99 -8.82 -5.42
CA TRP A 39 -2.39 -9.11 -6.81
C TRP A 39 -1.20 -9.41 -7.71
N MET A 40 -0.09 -8.74 -7.51
CA MET A 40 1.15 -9.01 -8.23
C MET A 40 1.69 -10.40 -7.89
N ILE A 41 1.70 -10.78 -6.62
CA ILE A 41 2.07 -12.13 -6.21
C ILE A 41 1.10 -13.15 -6.80
N ALA A 42 -0.21 -12.86 -6.82
CA ALA A 42 -1.20 -13.71 -7.49
C ALA A 42 -0.88 -13.92 -8.97
N ALA A 43 -0.48 -12.87 -9.70
CA ALA A 43 -0.09 -13.00 -11.11
C ALA A 43 1.13 -13.92 -11.29
N TRP A 44 2.15 -13.80 -10.44
CA TRP A 44 3.30 -14.69 -10.44
C TRP A 44 2.95 -16.14 -10.05
N LEU A 45 2.06 -16.33 -9.07
CA LEU A 45 1.58 -17.65 -8.70
C LEU A 45 0.72 -18.28 -9.82
N LEU A 46 -0.05 -17.48 -10.54
CA LEU A 46 -0.77 -17.93 -11.72
C LEU A 46 0.21 -18.39 -12.82
N ALA A 47 1.23 -17.58 -13.11
CA ALA A 47 2.29 -17.96 -14.04
C ALA A 47 3.00 -19.25 -13.59
N PHE A 48 3.30 -19.39 -12.29
CA PHE A 48 3.81 -20.65 -11.73
C PHE A 48 2.86 -21.80 -11.95
N THR A 49 1.56 -21.64 -11.68
CA THR A 49 0.54 -22.66 -11.85
C THR A 49 0.49 -23.17 -13.28
N LEU A 50 0.56 -22.27 -14.26
CA LEU A 50 0.55 -22.59 -15.69
C LEU A 50 1.84 -23.26 -16.17
N LEU A 51 2.98 -22.94 -15.56
CA LEU A 51 4.30 -23.47 -15.95
C LEU A 51 4.70 -24.72 -15.16
N ALA A 52 4.12 -24.96 -14.00
CA ALA A 52 4.47 -26.06 -13.10
C ALA A 52 4.42 -27.47 -13.76
N PRO A 53 3.44 -27.80 -14.62
CA PRO A 53 3.41 -29.08 -15.31
C PRO A 53 4.58 -29.28 -16.28
N PHE A 54 5.16 -28.21 -16.80
CA PHE A 54 6.21 -28.26 -17.84
C PHE A 54 7.64 -28.23 -17.29
N ARG A 55 7.82 -28.11 -15.98
CA ARG A 55 9.12 -28.09 -15.28
C ARG A 55 10.13 -27.05 -15.78
N ARG A 56 9.71 -26.07 -16.57
CA ARG A 56 10.57 -25.00 -17.12
C ARG A 56 10.00 -23.63 -16.77
N GLY A 57 10.82 -22.79 -16.15
CA GLY A 57 10.42 -21.43 -15.77
C GLY A 57 9.65 -21.33 -14.44
N GLU A 58 9.18 -22.43 -13.86
CA GLU A 58 8.42 -22.44 -12.61
C GLU A 58 9.21 -21.87 -11.43
N LEU A 59 10.50 -22.25 -11.31
CA LEU A 59 11.36 -21.74 -10.24
C LEU A 59 11.64 -20.23 -10.41
N VAL A 60 11.71 -19.75 -11.65
CA VAL A 60 11.87 -18.32 -11.91
C VAL A 60 10.69 -17.53 -11.34
N CYS A 61 9.46 -18.03 -11.53
CA CYS A 61 8.27 -17.37 -10.98
C CYS A 61 8.30 -17.30 -9.46
N LEU A 62 8.65 -18.40 -8.77
CA LEU A 62 8.74 -18.42 -7.33
C LEU A 62 9.89 -17.56 -6.79
N SER A 63 11.05 -17.62 -7.45
CA SER A 63 12.19 -16.77 -7.08
C SER A 63 11.87 -15.29 -7.26
N ALA A 64 11.18 -14.91 -8.35
CA ALA A 64 10.74 -13.55 -8.58
C ALA A 64 9.78 -13.07 -7.46
N CYS A 65 8.79 -13.89 -7.09
CA CYS A 65 7.92 -13.60 -5.96
C CYS A 65 8.71 -13.35 -4.67
N ALA A 66 9.64 -14.26 -4.34
CA ALA A 66 10.44 -14.15 -3.13
C ALA A 66 11.31 -12.88 -3.13
N ILE A 67 11.98 -12.60 -4.24
CA ILE A 67 12.79 -11.40 -4.42
C ILE A 67 11.95 -10.13 -4.26
N ILE A 68 10.77 -10.09 -4.87
CA ILE A 68 9.86 -8.93 -4.77
C ILE A 68 9.44 -8.70 -3.31
N LEU A 69 9.02 -9.76 -2.62
CA LEU A 69 8.60 -9.65 -1.22
C LEU A 69 9.73 -9.15 -0.31
N VAL A 70 10.96 -9.62 -0.55
CA VAL A 70 12.14 -9.19 0.21
C VAL A 70 12.57 -7.78 -0.19
N ALA A 71 12.65 -7.48 -1.50
CA ALA A 71 13.10 -6.19 -2.01
C ALA A 71 12.15 -5.06 -1.60
N LYS A 72 10.86 -5.35 -1.57
CA LYS A 72 9.84 -4.40 -1.13
C LYS A 72 9.86 -4.14 0.39
N ARG A 73 10.68 -4.83 1.16
CA ARG A 73 10.84 -4.64 2.63
C ARG A 73 9.50 -4.51 3.35
N LEU A 74 8.58 -5.40 3.04
CA LEU A 74 7.24 -5.34 3.60
C LEU A 74 7.29 -5.50 5.12
N THR A 75 6.36 -4.87 5.81
CA THR A 75 6.19 -5.07 7.25
C THR A 75 5.97 -6.56 7.53
N PRO A 76 6.76 -7.19 8.39
CA PRO A 76 6.60 -8.59 8.73
C PRO A 76 5.20 -8.85 9.29
N ALA A 77 4.42 -9.64 8.55
CA ALA A 77 3.12 -10.11 8.97
C ALA A 77 3.15 -11.64 9.03
N PRO A 78 2.42 -12.30 9.91
CA PRO A 78 2.40 -13.76 10.00
C PRO A 78 2.12 -14.42 8.65
N GLY A 79 1.11 -13.96 7.91
CA GLY A 79 0.78 -14.48 6.59
C GLY A 79 1.88 -14.30 5.56
N LEU A 80 2.61 -13.18 5.60
CA LEU A 80 3.77 -12.95 4.74
C LEU A 80 4.90 -13.94 5.04
N LEU A 81 5.22 -14.13 6.32
CA LEU A 81 6.26 -15.07 6.73
C LEU A 81 5.91 -16.52 6.36
N VAL A 82 4.64 -16.91 6.53
CA VAL A 82 4.13 -18.22 6.10
C VAL A 82 4.27 -18.39 4.59
N LEU A 83 3.87 -17.38 3.79
CA LEU A 83 4.00 -17.46 2.33
C LEU A 83 5.46 -17.60 1.91
N LEU A 84 6.37 -16.80 2.48
CA LEU A 84 7.82 -16.91 2.20
C LEU A 84 8.35 -18.29 2.56
N GLY A 85 8.02 -18.79 3.76
CA GLY A 85 8.42 -20.13 4.20
C GLY A 85 7.94 -21.24 3.27
N VAL A 86 6.67 -21.20 2.86
CA VAL A 86 6.08 -22.13 1.89
C VAL A 86 6.79 -22.04 0.53
N MET A 87 7.06 -20.85 0.04
CA MET A 87 7.76 -20.65 -1.24
C MET A 87 9.17 -21.23 -1.19
N PHE A 88 9.95 -20.96 -0.14
CA PHE A 88 11.28 -21.53 0.03
C PHE A 88 11.24 -23.06 0.15
N ALA A 89 10.27 -23.62 0.89
CA ALA A 89 10.12 -25.06 1.00
C ALA A 89 9.81 -25.71 -0.37
N VAL A 90 8.90 -25.12 -1.13
CA VAL A 90 8.58 -25.60 -2.51
C VAL A 90 9.80 -25.51 -3.44
N ILE A 91 10.55 -24.41 -3.38
CA ILE A 91 11.78 -24.22 -4.17
C ILE A 91 12.81 -25.30 -3.77
N ALA A 92 13.07 -25.48 -2.48
CA ALA A 92 14.05 -26.45 -1.99
C ALA A 92 13.70 -27.88 -2.40
N VAL A 93 12.45 -28.29 -2.22
CA VAL A 93 11.98 -29.63 -2.63
C VAL A 93 12.15 -29.83 -4.15
N ARG A 94 11.82 -28.84 -4.97
CA ARG A 94 11.94 -28.97 -6.42
C ARG A 94 13.39 -28.97 -6.90
N VAL A 95 14.28 -28.17 -6.28
CA VAL A 95 15.72 -28.22 -6.55
C VAL A 95 16.30 -29.56 -6.16
N TRP A 96 15.94 -30.09 -4.99
CA TRP A 96 16.37 -31.41 -4.53
C TRP A 96 16.00 -32.53 -5.52
N PHE A 97 14.75 -32.55 -6.02
CA PHE A 97 14.34 -33.56 -7.01
C PHE A 97 15.09 -33.41 -8.35
N ARG A 98 15.42 -32.16 -8.75
CA ARG A 98 16.22 -31.91 -9.96
C ARG A 98 17.65 -32.41 -9.80
N LEU A 99 18.29 -32.14 -8.67
CA LEU A 99 19.67 -32.57 -8.41
C LEU A 99 19.82 -34.08 -8.33
N LYS A 100 18.76 -34.81 -7.97
CA LYS A 100 18.76 -36.27 -7.91
C LYS A 100 18.27 -36.95 -9.20
N ASP A 101 18.08 -36.21 -10.29
CA ASP A 101 17.52 -36.67 -11.57
C ASP A 101 16.24 -37.50 -11.39
N ARG A 102 15.60 -37.40 -10.24
CA ARG A 102 14.35 -38.10 -9.98
C ARG A 102 13.22 -37.36 -10.69
N PRO A 103 12.38 -38.07 -11.43
CA PRO A 103 11.16 -37.46 -11.92
C PRO A 103 10.41 -36.92 -10.70
N VAL A 104 10.09 -35.65 -10.68
CA VAL A 104 9.08 -35.10 -9.73
C VAL A 104 7.80 -35.86 -10.11
N SER A 105 7.67 -37.04 -9.52
CA SER A 105 6.65 -37.99 -9.91
C SER A 105 5.31 -37.51 -9.45
N SER A 106 4.38 -37.73 -10.26
CA SER A 106 2.95 -37.56 -10.15
C SER A 106 2.46 -36.10 -10.14
N HIS A 107 1.53 -35.85 -11.02
CA HIS A 107 0.70 -34.64 -11.08
C HIS A 107 0.21 -34.20 -9.68
N ARG A 108 0.03 -35.15 -8.75
CA ARG A 108 -0.42 -34.90 -7.38
C ARG A 108 0.51 -33.94 -6.61
N HIS A 109 1.84 -34.14 -6.65
CA HIS A 109 2.79 -33.28 -5.92
C HIS A 109 2.88 -31.85 -6.51
N VAL A 110 2.69 -31.75 -7.84
CA VAL A 110 2.64 -30.45 -8.52
C VAL A 110 1.43 -29.68 -8.04
N TRP A 111 0.25 -30.28 -8.09
CA TRP A 111 -1.00 -29.64 -7.69
C TRP A 111 -1.06 -29.36 -6.19
N LEU A 112 -0.49 -30.22 -5.35
CA LEU A 112 -0.37 -29.94 -3.93
C LEU A 112 0.48 -28.69 -3.66
N SER A 113 1.62 -28.55 -4.34
CA SER A 113 2.46 -27.35 -4.24
C SER A 113 1.70 -26.08 -4.67
N VAL A 114 0.94 -26.16 -5.74
CA VAL A 114 0.08 -25.05 -6.21
C VAL A 114 -0.96 -24.70 -5.16
N LEU A 115 -1.68 -25.69 -4.66
CA LEU A 115 -2.74 -25.48 -3.66
C LEU A 115 -2.20 -24.82 -2.39
N VAL A 116 -1.09 -25.33 -1.84
CA VAL A 116 -0.49 -24.79 -0.61
C VAL A 116 -0.01 -23.35 -0.80
N LEU A 117 0.55 -23.03 -1.98
CA LEU A 117 0.96 -21.66 -2.30
C LEU A 117 -0.22 -20.70 -2.39
N TRP A 118 -1.34 -21.12 -3.00
CA TRP A 118 -2.54 -20.28 -3.07
C TRP A 118 -3.21 -20.08 -1.71
N ILE A 119 -3.21 -21.10 -0.84
CA ILE A 119 -3.67 -20.98 0.54
C ILE A 119 -2.79 -20.00 1.32
N ALA A 120 -1.48 -20.11 1.20
CA ALA A 120 -0.55 -19.20 1.86
C ALA A 120 -0.68 -17.75 1.33
N TRP A 121 -0.91 -17.58 0.02
CA TRP A 121 -1.21 -16.28 -0.57
C TRP A 121 -2.53 -15.69 -0.04
N ALA A 122 -3.57 -16.50 0.08
CA ALA A 122 -4.84 -16.04 0.64
C ALA A 122 -4.69 -15.57 2.10
N GLY A 123 -3.92 -16.31 2.91
CA GLY A 123 -3.58 -15.93 4.28
C GLY A 123 -2.79 -14.61 4.34
N MET A 124 -1.76 -14.46 3.50
CA MET A 124 -1.02 -13.18 3.39
C MET A 124 -1.94 -12.04 2.96
N THR A 125 -2.81 -12.26 2.00
CA THR A 125 -3.73 -11.24 1.48
C THR A 125 -4.73 -10.82 2.56
N TYR A 126 -5.26 -11.79 3.33
CA TYR A 126 -6.11 -11.51 4.47
C TYR A 126 -5.40 -10.65 5.51
N ASP A 127 -4.21 -11.05 5.94
CA ASP A 127 -3.39 -10.27 6.86
C ASP A 127 -3.12 -8.86 6.33
N TRP A 128 -2.78 -8.76 5.04
CA TRP A 128 -2.50 -7.49 4.39
C TRP A 128 -3.65 -6.51 4.47
N TYR A 129 -4.88 -6.98 4.23
CA TYR A 129 -6.07 -6.13 4.32
C TYR A 129 -6.53 -5.91 5.77
N ALA A 130 -6.38 -6.90 6.64
CA ALA A 130 -6.75 -6.79 8.05
C ALA A 130 -5.94 -5.73 8.81
N PHE A 131 -4.69 -5.46 8.38
CA PHE A 131 -3.84 -4.46 9.04
C PHE A 131 -4.15 -3.01 8.68
N SER A 132 -4.98 -2.77 7.70
CA SER A 132 -5.33 -1.41 7.30
C SER A 132 -6.54 -0.85 8.04
N HIS A 133 -7.15 -1.60 8.97
CA HIS A 133 -8.35 -1.20 9.67
C HIS A 133 -8.20 -1.34 11.18
N CYS A 134 -8.67 -0.34 11.91
CA CYS A 134 -8.81 -0.46 13.37
C CYS A 134 -9.86 -1.53 13.69
N ARG A 135 -9.59 -2.29 14.76
CA ARG A 135 -10.40 -3.46 15.15
C ARG A 135 -11.24 -3.22 16.39
N HIS A 136 -10.88 -2.20 17.18
CA HIS A 136 -11.66 -1.82 18.35
C HIS A 136 -12.90 -1.02 17.93
N PRO A 137 -14.01 -1.12 18.71
CA PRO A 137 -15.20 -0.33 18.44
C PRO A 137 -14.92 1.14 18.73
N VAL A 138 -15.38 2.00 17.82
CA VAL A 138 -15.26 3.46 17.93
C VAL A 138 -16.64 4.09 18.12
N THR A 139 -16.71 5.16 18.91
CA THR A 139 -17.97 5.88 19.15
C THR A 139 -17.99 7.16 18.31
N PHE A 140 -19.10 7.34 17.59
CA PHE A 140 -19.30 8.55 16.78
C PHE A 140 -19.85 9.70 17.61
N HIS A 141 -19.17 10.86 17.53
CA HIS A 141 -19.52 12.11 18.16
C HIS A 141 -19.69 13.21 17.12
N PRO A 142 -20.90 13.49 16.62
CA PRO A 142 -21.13 14.39 15.48
C PRO A 142 -20.68 15.82 15.75
N ASP A 143 -20.67 16.27 17.02
CA ASP A 143 -20.30 17.63 17.42
C ASP A 143 -18.78 17.84 17.63
N ARG A 144 -18.01 16.76 17.66
CA ARG A 144 -16.54 16.85 17.79
C ARG A 144 -15.90 16.85 16.42
N PRO A 145 -14.89 17.72 16.19
CA PRO A 145 -14.27 17.86 14.88
C PRO A 145 -13.41 16.67 14.47
N VAL A 146 -13.25 16.52 13.15
CA VAL A 146 -12.16 15.81 12.50
C VAL A 146 -11.01 16.81 12.33
N VAL A 147 -9.86 16.53 12.90
CA VAL A 147 -8.69 17.40 12.75
C VAL A 147 -7.68 16.73 11.81
N CYS A 148 -7.26 17.45 10.78
CA CYS A 148 -6.24 16.98 9.83
C CYS A 148 -4.92 17.69 10.12
N ILE A 149 -3.86 16.91 10.35
CA ILE A 149 -2.49 17.40 10.57
C ILE A 149 -1.56 16.74 9.55
N GLY A 150 -0.61 17.49 9.07
CA GLY A 150 0.33 17.02 8.05
C GLY A 150 1.20 18.14 7.51
N ASP A 151 1.93 17.82 6.47
CA ASP A 151 2.79 18.77 5.78
C ASP A 151 2.04 19.55 4.67
N SER A 152 2.74 19.87 3.58
CA SER A 152 2.16 20.59 2.46
C SER A 152 1.06 19.82 1.71
N MET A 153 1.03 18.49 1.82
CA MET A 153 -0.05 17.69 1.23
C MET A 153 -1.37 17.89 1.97
N THR A 154 -1.33 18.24 3.24
CA THR A 154 -2.50 18.56 4.06
C THR A 154 -2.82 20.06 3.99
N SER A 155 -1.82 20.96 4.07
CA SER A 155 -2.05 22.40 4.19
C SER A 155 -2.42 23.08 2.87
N LEU A 156 -1.81 22.71 1.77
CA LEU A 156 -1.82 23.33 0.43
C LEU A 156 -2.03 24.86 0.38
N GLY A 157 -1.59 25.55 1.41
CA GLY A 157 -1.56 27.02 1.48
C GLY A 157 -2.93 27.65 1.19
N THR A 158 -2.97 28.55 0.20
CA THR A 158 -4.17 29.34 -0.16
C THR A 158 -5.28 28.54 -0.87
N LEU A 159 -5.05 27.29 -1.24
CA LEU A 159 -6.03 26.47 -1.97
C LEU A 159 -6.85 25.53 -1.06
N GLY A 160 -6.60 25.57 0.27
CA GLY A 160 -7.44 24.89 1.25
C GLY A 160 -7.11 23.43 1.53
N GLY A 161 -6.40 22.73 0.66
CA GLY A 161 -6.04 21.32 0.82
C GLY A 161 -7.23 20.34 0.82
N TYR A 162 -6.95 19.04 0.93
CA TYR A 162 -8.01 18.02 0.98
C TYR A 162 -8.97 18.13 2.18
N PRO A 163 -8.61 18.76 3.34
CA PRO A 163 -9.56 18.91 4.43
C PRO A 163 -10.79 19.76 4.10
N ASP A 164 -10.65 20.76 3.23
CA ASP A 164 -11.79 21.58 2.78
C ASP A 164 -12.76 20.77 1.94
N ASP A 165 -12.24 19.96 1.01
CA ASP A 165 -13.06 19.03 0.24
C ASP A 165 -13.68 17.95 1.16
N LEU A 166 -12.95 17.47 2.16
CA LEU A 166 -13.46 16.53 3.15
C LEU A 166 -14.67 17.09 3.91
N GLN A 167 -14.65 18.38 4.24
CA GLN A 167 -15.79 19.05 4.89
C GLN A 167 -17.07 18.95 4.06
N THR A 168 -16.97 18.86 2.75
CA THR A 168 -18.15 18.68 1.88
C THR A 168 -18.70 17.27 1.92
N LEU A 169 -17.89 16.28 2.28
CA LEU A 169 -18.19 14.85 2.24
C LEU A 169 -18.71 14.29 3.56
N ILE A 170 -18.36 14.93 4.70
CA ILE A 170 -18.68 14.45 6.04
C ILE A 170 -19.48 15.46 6.85
N ALA A 171 -20.24 14.95 7.81
CA ALA A 171 -21.11 15.77 8.65
C ALA A 171 -20.35 16.55 9.76
N PRO A 172 -19.38 15.94 10.49
CA PRO A 172 -18.64 16.65 11.53
C PRO A 172 -17.83 17.83 10.98
N PRO A 173 -17.55 18.86 11.81
CA PRO A 173 -16.62 19.91 11.43
C PRO A 173 -15.25 19.35 11.09
N VAL A 174 -14.59 19.91 10.07
CA VAL A 174 -13.21 19.56 9.70
C VAL A 174 -12.31 20.76 9.99
N ILE A 175 -11.20 20.50 10.69
CA ILE A 175 -10.20 21.54 11.01
C ILE A 175 -8.89 21.17 10.33
N ASN A 176 -8.38 22.06 9.49
CA ASN A 176 -7.10 21.90 8.83
C ASN A 176 -5.99 22.56 9.68
N LEU A 177 -5.09 21.77 10.22
CA LEU A 177 -3.87 22.20 10.92
C LEU A 177 -2.60 21.74 10.19
N GLY A 178 -2.67 21.52 8.88
CA GLY A 178 -1.51 21.23 8.04
C GLY A 178 -0.57 22.43 7.95
N ILE A 179 0.74 22.17 7.94
CA ILE A 179 1.79 23.20 7.85
C ILE A 179 2.83 22.75 6.82
N GLY A 180 2.96 23.54 5.74
CA GLY A 180 3.92 23.22 4.68
C GLY A 180 5.35 23.03 5.19
N GLY A 181 5.98 21.93 4.83
CA GLY A 181 7.37 21.67 5.16
C GLY A 181 7.63 21.11 6.56
N ILE A 182 6.62 20.91 7.39
CA ILE A 182 6.79 20.41 8.76
C ILE A 182 7.10 18.91 8.79
N SER A 183 7.91 18.47 9.74
CA SER A 183 8.17 17.07 10.05
C SER A 183 7.36 16.59 11.25
N ALA A 184 7.23 15.27 11.43
CA ALA A 184 6.60 14.68 12.62
C ALA A 184 7.29 15.15 13.92
N LYS A 185 8.63 15.30 13.91
CA LYS A 185 9.39 15.87 15.02
C LYS A 185 8.87 17.25 15.42
N GLN A 186 8.80 18.16 14.46
CA GLN A 186 8.35 19.52 14.71
C GLN A 186 6.87 19.55 15.14
N ALA A 187 6.04 18.68 14.58
CA ALA A 187 4.65 18.57 15.00
C ALA A 187 4.52 18.24 16.49
N VAL A 188 5.34 17.31 17.00
CA VAL A 188 5.37 16.98 18.43
C VAL A 188 5.87 18.15 19.30
N GLU A 189 6.96 18.79 18.87
CA GLU A 189 7.64 19.81 19.68
C GLU A 189 6.88 21.14 19.72
N GLU A 190 6.20 21.52 18.63
CA GLU A 190 5.68 22.88 18.47
C GLU A 190 4.14 22.94 18.39
N PHE A 191 3.46 21.96 17.82
CA PHE A 191 2.04 22.05 17.44
C PHE A 191 1.08 21.13 18.17
N LEU A 192 1.58 20.07 18.78
CA LEU A 192 0.74 19.08 19.46
C LEU A 192 -0.17 19.68 20.55
N PRO A 193 0.26 20.67 21.38
CA PRO A 193 -0.62 21.31 22.34
C PRO A 193 -1.81 22.04 21.69
N GLN A 194 -1.59 22.71 20.56
CA GLN A 194 -2.65 23.42 19.82
C GLN A 194 -3.67 22.42 19.25
N LEU A 195 -3.21 21.34 18.64
CA LEU A 195 -4.07 20.25 18.14
C LEU A 195 -5.04 19.77 19.23
N LEU A 196 -4.53 19.51 20.43
CA LEU A 196 -5.31 18.91 21.52
C LEU A 196 -6.35 19.87 22.13
N GLN A 197 -6.25 21.18 21.89
CA GLN A 197 -7.25 22.17 22.33
C GLN A 197 -8.56 22.06 21.56
N HIS A 198 -8.55 21.52 20.36
CA HIS A 198 -9.75 21.38 19.51
C HIS A 198 -10.69 20.26 19.96
N ASN A 199 -10.32 19.44 20.95
CA ASN A 199 -11.11 18.28 21.41
C ASN A 199 -11.60 17.38 20.26
N PRO A 200 -10.70 16.88 19.38
CA PRO A 200 -11.10 16.12 18.21
C PRO A 200 -11.78 14.81 18.58
N GLN A 201 -12.70 14.30 17.72
CA GLN A 201 -13.11 12.91 17.79
C GLN A 201 -12.11 11.99 17.06
N VAL A 202 -11.46 12.51 16.02
CA VAL A 202 -10.44 11.78 15.25
C VAL A 202 -9.41 12.76 14.70
N VAL A 203 -8.17 12.32 14.65
CA VAL A 203 -7.06 13.05 14.02
C VAL A 203 -6.56 12.27 12.81
N VAL A 204 -6.56 12.91 11.66
CA VAL A 204 -5.94 12.38 10.43
C VAL A 204 -4.49 12.86 10.39
N ILE A 205 -3.55 11.93 10.38
CA ILE A 205 -2.11 12.19 10.47
C ILE A 205 -1.45 11.91 9.12
N GLU A 206 -0.81 12.93 8.54
CA GLU A 206 -0.08 12.85 7.28
C GLU A 206 1.34 13.40 7.50
N PHE A 207 2.27 12.59 8.01
CA PHE A 207 3.68 12.96 8.23
C PHE A 207 4.64 11.86 7.79
N GLY A 208 5.91 12.24 7.61
CA GLY A 208 7.01 11.34 7.28
C GLY A 208 7.73 11.69 5.98
N GLY A 209 7.11 12.50 5.11
CA GLY A 209 7.74 13.02 3.90
C GLY A 209 8.92 13.91 4.23
N HIS A 210 8.71 14.94 5.04
CA HIS A 210 9.75 15.87 5.46
C HIS A 210 10.74 15.28 6.47
N ASP A 211 10.33 14.29 7.27
CA ASP A 211 11.28 13.54 8.10
C ASP A 211 12.30 12.82 7.23
N PHE A 212 11.85 12.16 6.17
CA PHE A 212 12.72 11.52 5.21
C PHE A 212 13.65 12.51 4.49
N LEU A 213 13.12 13.63 3.98
CA LEU A 213 13.90 14.66 3.29
C LEU A 213 14.98 15.30 4.17
N ARG A 214 14.74 15.38 5.47
CA ARG A 214 15.70 15.91 6.46
C ARG A 214 16.66 14.87 7.01
N GLY A 215 16.60 13.62 6.52
CA GLY A 215 17.48 12.54 6.92
C GLY A 215 17.23 12.02 8.33
N HIS A 216 16.04 12.23 8.90
CA HIS A 216 15.68 11.59 10.16
C HIS A 216 15.72 10.07 10.02
N SER A 217 16.03 9.37 11.10
CA SER A 217 16.00 7.91 11.06
C SER A 217 14.56 7.38 11.07
N ARG A 218 14.34 6.21 10.47
CA ARG A 218 13.06 5.50 10.56
C ARG A 218 12.59 5.32 12.00
N ALA A 219 13.52 5.01 12.91
CA ALA A 219 13.22 4.81 14.32
C ALA A 219 12.77 6.10 15.01
N SER A 220 13.42 7.24 14.74
CA SER A 220 13.01 8.51 15.32
C SER A 220 11.66 8.99 14.76
N THR A 221 11.43 8.85 13.45
CA THR A 221 10.15 9.20 12.84
C THR A 221 9.02 8.33 13.40
N LYS A 222 9.28 7.02 13.59
CA LYS A 222 8.33 6.13 14.27
C LYS A 222 7.97 6.65 15.65
N ALA A 223 8.97 6.95 16.48
CA ALA A 223 8.75 7.43 17.83
C ALA A 223 7.93 8.74 17.89
N TYR A 224 8.16 9.66 16.98
CA TYR A 224 7.37 10.90 16.91
C TYR A 224 5.92 10.63 16.49
N LEU A 225 5.69 9.78 15.50
CA LEU A 225 4.33 9.39 15.08
C LEU A 225 3.59 8.68 16.22
N GLU A 226 4.24 7.75 16.91
CA GLU A 226 3.68 7.06 18.08
C GLU A 226 3.37 8.06 19.21
N THR A 227 4.24 9.03 19.47
CA THR A 227 3.99 10.10 20.46
C THR A 227 2.73 10.90 20.11
N ILE A 228 2.52 11.26 18.84
CA ILE A 228 1.31 11.98 18.42
C ILE A 228 0.09 11.10 18.67
N ILE A 229 0.14 9.83 18.27
CA ILE A 229 -0.97 8.87 18.44
C ILE A 229 -1.34 8.72 19.91
N ASP A 230 -0.34 8.52 20.78
CA ASP A 230 -0.55 8.33 22.20
C ASP A 230 -1.20 9.59 22.83
N LYS A 231 -0.71 10.77 22.51
CA LYS A 231 -1.25 12.03 23.03
C LYS A 231 -2.67 12.33 22.53
N VAL A 232 -2.98 11.97 21.31
CA VAL A 232 -4.32 12.07 20.74
C VAL A 232 -5.28 11.11 21.48
N ARG A 233 -4.85 9.88 21.72
CA ARG A 233 -5.64 8.86 22.44
C ARG A 233 -5.83 9.16 23.93
N GLU A 234 -4.84 9.76 24.59
CA GLU A 234 -4.98 10.27 25.96
C GLU A 234 -6.15 11.26 26.10
N ARG A 235 -6.55 11.91 25.02
CA ARG A 235 -7.71 12.83 24.96
C ARG A 235 -9.01 12.15 24.47
N GLY A 236 -9.00 10.84 24.31
CA GLY A 236 -10.16 10.08 23.84
C GLY A 236 -10.52 10.35 22.39
N ALA A 237 -9.52 10.68 21.57
CA ALA A 237 -9.67 10.81 20.12
C ALA A 237 -9.11 9.59 19.40
N GLU A 238 -9.70 9.25 18.27
CA GLU A 238 -9.21 8.20 17.36
C GLU A 238 -8.17 8.74 16.38
N VAL A 239 -7.50 7.83 15.68
CA VAL A 239 -6.46 8.18 14.71
C VAL A 239 -6.71 7.49 13.38
N VAL A 240 -6.58 8.27 12.31
CA VAL A 240 -6.41 7.78 10.94
C VAL A 240 -4.99 8.16 10.50
N LEU A 241 -4.17 7.17 10.20
CA LEU A 241 -2.79 7.38 9.74
C LEU A 241 -2.73 7.24 8.22
N MET A 242 -2.08 8.17 7.54
CA MET A 242 -1.84 8.11 6.10
C MET A 242 -0.44 7.54 5.83
N GLU A 243 -0.36 6.54 4.96
CA GLU A 243 0.92 5.98 4.51
C GLU A 243 1.49 6.84 3.39
N ILE A 244 2.69 7.39 3.62
CA ILE A 244 3.35 8.34 2.72
C ILE A 244 4.25 7.60 1.73
N PRO A 245 4.08 7.78 0.42
CA PRO A 245 4.99 7.26 -0.59
C PRO A 245 6.24 8.15 -0.71
N ARG A 246 7.38 7.75 -0.13
CA ARG A 246 8.61 8.54 -0.10
C ARG A 246 9.55 8.28 -1.26
N ALA A 247 9.85 7.03 -1.53
CA ALA A 247 10.74 6.66 -2.63
C ALA A 247 10.21 5.45 -3.39
N TYR A 248 10.60 5.33 -4.66
CA TYR A 248 10.06 4.33 -5.55
C TYR A 248 10.60 2.92 -5.31
N LEU A 249 11.91 2.77 -5.24
CA LEU A 249 12.58 1.46 -5.17
C LEU A 249 13.24 1.18 -3.82
N SER A 250 13.60 2.21 -3.07
CA SER A 250 14.39 2.09 -1.85
C SER A 250 13.95 3.10 -0.79
N ASP A 251 12.69 3.03 -0.37
CA ASP A 251 12.20 3.82 0.76
C ASP A 251 12.75 3.22 2.07
N PRO A 252 13.66 3.88 2.80
CA PRO A 252 14.19 3.38 4.05
C PRO A 252 13.13 3.33 5.17
N TYR A 253 12.01 4.03 4.98
CA TYR A 253 10.87 4.03 5.91
C TYR A 253 9.76 3.06 5.48
N TRP A 254 10.01 2.22 4.50
CA TRP A 254 9.01 1.34 3.94
C TRP A 254 8.25 0.55 5.00
N GLY A 255 6.91 0.63 4.92
CA GLY A 255 6.02 -0.05 5.85
C GLY A 255 6.00 0.54 7.25
N LEU A 256 6.54 1.75 7.47
CA LEU A 256 6.57 2.41 8.77
C LEU A 256 5.16 2.61 9.30
N GLU A 257 4.30 3.26 8.54
CA GLU A 257 2.93 3.56 8.93
C GLU A 257 2.09 2.30 9.10
N ARG A 258 2.34 1.26 8.29
CA ARG A 258 1.69 -0.06 8.44
C ARG A 258 2.09 -0.76 9.73
N GLU A 259 3.37 -0.67 10.09
CA GLU A 259 3.87 -1.20 11.35
C GLU A 259 3.19 -0.52 12.54
N ILE A 260 3.13 0.81 12.51
CA ILE A 260 2.46 1.61 13.55
C ILE A 260 0.97 1.28 13.60
N ALA A 261 0.28 1.29 12.47
CA ALA A 261 -1.15 1.01 12.39
C ALA A 261 -1.49 -0.37 12.97
N ARG A 262 -0.63 -1.36 12.73
CA ARG A 262 -0.78 -2.70 13.30
C ARG A 262 -0.54 -2.74 14.80
N GLN A 263 0.53 -2.08 15.28
CA GLN A 263 0.93 -2.11 16.69
C GLN A 263 -0.01 -1.30 17.55
N GLN A 264 -0.45 -0.17 17.04
CA GLN A 264 -1.31 0.78 17.72
C GLN A 264 -2.81 0.59 17.43
N ASP A 265 -3.17 -0.36 16.55
CA ASP A 265 -4.55 -0.62 16.14
C ASP A 265 -5.28 0.66 15.68
N VAL A 266 -4.66 1.43 14.78
CA VAL A 266 -5.24 2.63 14.17
C VAL A 266 -5.68 2.37 12.74
N GLU A 267 -6.65 3.14 12.27
CA GLU A 267 -7.08 3.09 10.87
C GLU A 267 -5.98 3.60 9.95
N LEU A 268 -5.71 2.88 8.85
CA LEU A 268 -4.68 3.25 7.88
C LEU A 268 -5.29 3.61 6.52
N ILE A 269 -4.92 4.77 6.01
CA ILE A 269 -5.09 5.08 4.59
C ILE A 269 -3.81 4.64 3.89
N PRO A 270 -3.88 3.61 3.06
CA PRO A 270 -2.70 3.05 2.42
C PRO A 270 -2.12 4.00 1.37
N ASP A 271 -0.81 3.88 1.11
CA ASP A 271 -0.07 4.71 0.16
C ASP A 271 -0.65 4.71 -1.26
N SER A 272 -1.42 3.69 -1.65
CA SER A 272 -2.10 3.67 -2.93
C SER A 272 -3.10 4.82 -3.12
N ALA A 273 -3.64 5.37 -2.03
CA ALA A 273 -4.50 6.55 -2.13
C ALA A 273 -3.68 7.75 -2.60
N MET A 274 -2.51 7.98 -2.01
CA MET A 274 -1.58 9.04 -2.43
C MET A 274 -0.89 8.73 -3.76
N ARG A 275 -0.47 7.49 -3.97
CA ARG A 275 0.15 7.09 -5.24
C ARG A 275 -0.76 7.22 -6.44
N LYS A 276 -2.07 7.20 -6.27
CA LYS A 276 -3.01 7.52 -7.37
C LYS A 276 -2.79 8.92 -7.93
N LEU A 277 -2.32 9.86 -7.13
CA LEU A 277 -1.97 11.20 -7.59
C LEU A 277 -0.83 11.16 -8.61
N PHE A 278 0.09 10.22 -8.45
CA PHE A 278 1.32 10.08 -9.23
C PHE A 278 1.25 8.97 -10.28
N LEU A 279 0.11 8.31 -10.45
CA LEU A 279 -0.03 7.08 -11.25
C LEU A 279 0.34 7.22 -12.71
N ARG A 280 0.37 8.43 -13.25
CA ARG A 280 0.77 8.65 -14.64
C ARG A 280 2.26 8.71 -14.85
N SER A 281 3.04 8.68 -13.76
CA SER A 281 4.48 8.63 -13.86
C SER A 281 5.07 7.55 -12.96
N PRO A 282 5.56 6.46 -13.52
CA PRO A 282 6.39 5.50 -12.81
C PRO A 282 7.81 6.03 -12.54
N THR A 283 8.18 7.18 -13.09
CA THR A 283 9.50 7.79 -12.96
C THR A 283 9.45 9.04 -12.09
N TYR A 284 10.60 9.46 -11.62
CA TYR A 284 10.75 10.74 -10.91
C TYR A 284 11.23 11.82 -11.88
N PRO A 285 10.69 13.04 -11.84
CA PRO A 285 9.56 13.49 -11.02
C PRO A 285 8.22 12.89 -11.47
N PRO A 286 7.28 12.69 -10.53
CA PRO A 286 5.96 12.15 -10.81
C PRO A 286 5.22 13.00 -11.87
N GLY A 287 4.42 12.36 -12.72
CA GLY A 287 3.60 13.04 -13.71
C GLY A 287 4.28 13.37 -15.04
N THR A 288 5.61 13.32 -15.12
CA THR A 288 6.35 13.78 -16.32
C THR A 288 6.39 12.77 -17.46
N TRP A 289 6.24 11.49 -17.16
CA TRP A 289 6.49 10.43 -18.15
C TRP A 289 5.30 10.13 -19.07
N LEU A 290 4.09 10.23 -18.57
CA LEU A 290 2.86 9.93 -19.33
C LEU A 290 2.09 11.17 -19.79
N GLY A 291 2.73 12.33 -19.79
CA GLY A 291 2.10 13.58 -20.20
C GLY A 291 1.45 14.34 -19.04
N GLU A 292 0.35 15.02 -19.28
CA GLU A 292 -0.20 15.98 -18.33
C GLU A 292 -0.33 15.48 -16.90
N PRO A 293 0.13 16.25 -15.90
CA PRO A 293 -0.10 16.00 -14.50
C PRO A 293 -1.62 16.07 -14.24
N TYR A 294 -2.24 14.91 -14.14
CA TYR A 294 -3.70 14.83 -14.09
C TYR A 294 -4.27 15.13 -12.70
N LEU A 295 -3.57 14.76 -11.65
CA LEU A 295 -3.99 14.89 -10.26
C LEU A 295 -2.98 15.67 -9.40
N THR A 296 -1.87 16.09 -9.99
CA THR A 296 -0.84 16.93 -9.34
C THR A 296 -0.77 18.30 -9.95
N ASP A 297 -0.16 19.22 -9.23
CA ASP A 297 0.22 20.54 -9.74
C ASP A 297 1.37 20.43 -10.77
N GLU A 298 1.84 21.57 -11.26
CA GLU A 298 2.93 21.64 -12.25
C GLU A 298 4.25 21.06 -11.74
N THR A 299 4.47 21.06 -10.43
CA THR A 299 5.68 20.47 -9.81
C THR A 299 5.64 18.95 -9.79
N GLY A 300 4.46 18.35 -9.96
CA GLY A 300 4.25 16.91 -9.84
C GLY A 300 4.37 16.37 -8.41
N ILE A 301 4.45 17.24 -7.41
CA ILE A 301 4.63 16.88 -6.00
C ILE A 301 3.33 17.02 -5.21
N HIS A 302 2.61 18.13 -5.41
CA HIS A 302 1.39 18.40 -4.68
C HIS A 302 0.15 17.99 -5.48
N ALA A 303 -0.91 17.66 -4.77
CA ALA A 303 -2.20 17.36 -5.40
C ALA A 303 -2.83 18.66 -5.94
N ASN A 304 -3.29 18.65 -7.20
CA ASN A 304 -4.16 19.71 -7.72
C ASN A 304 -5.59 19.54 -7.18
N ALA A 305 -6.52 20.41 -7.58
CA ALA A 305 -7.90 20.37 -7.09
C ALA A 305 -8.58 18.98 -7.24
N ARG A 306 -8.34 18.28 -8.33
CA ARG A 306 -8.86 16.91 -8.54
C ARG A 306 -8.16 15.90 -7.62
N GLY A 307 -6.86 16.07 -7.40
CA GLY A 307 -6.08 15.25 -6.48
C GLY A 307 -6.54 15.42 -5.03
N GLN A 308 -6.88 16.64 -4.63
CA GLN A 308 -7.44 16.93 -3.31
C GLN A 308 -8.75 16.19 -3.07
N LEU A 309 -9.68 16.19 -4.04
CA LEU A 309 -10.90 15.38 -3.96
C LEU A 309 -10.64 13.88 -3.81
N VAL A 310 -9.60 13.36 -4.48
CA VAL A 310 -9.21 11.95 -4.34
C VAL A 310 -8.73 11.65 -2.92
N LEU A 311 -7.94 12.54 -2.32
CA LEU A 311 -7.48 12.38 -0.93
C LEU A 311 -8.65 12.52 0.05
N ALA A 312 -9.49 13.55 -0.11
CA ALA A 312 -10.68 13.74 0.71
C ALA A 312 -11.60 12.52 0.68
N ALA A 313 -11.83 11.95 -0.50
CA ALA A 313 -12.63 10.73 -0.66
C ALA A 313 -11.99 9.51 0.04
N ALA A 314 -10.66 9.41 0.02
CA ALA A 314 -9.96 8.34 0.72
C ALA A 314 -10.10 8.46 2.25
N VAL A 315 -9.96 9.68 2.79
CA VAL A 315 -10.18 9.97 4.21
C VAL A 315 -11.63 9.71 4.59
N ALA A 316 -12.59 10.24 3.84
CA ALA A 316 -14.00 10.04 4.10
C ALA A 316 -14.39 8.55 4.11
N LYS A 317 -13.78 7.73 3.23
CA LYS A 317 -13.98 6.28 3.22
C LYS A 317 -13.37 5.59 4.45
N ALA A 318 -12.21 6.04 4.92
CA ALA A 318 -11.61 5.54 6.15
C ALA A 318 -12.51 5.83 7.36
N LEU A 319 -12.98 7.07 7.48
CA LEU A 319 -13.91 7.47 8.53
C LEU A 319 -15.24 6.70 8.48
N GLU A 320 -15.74 6.42 7.28
CA GLU A 320 -16.96 5.62 7.11
C GLU A 320 -16.77 4.17 7.57
N ARG A 321 -15.58 3.58 7.38
CA ARG A 321 -15.27 2.25 7.93
C ARG A 321 -15.25 2.24 9.44
N MET A 322 -14.75 3.33 10.07
CA MET A 322 -14.67 3.45 11.53
C MET A 322 -16.04 3.72 12.16
N TYR A 323 -16.78 4.66 11.63
CA TYR A 323 -17.99 5.23 12.26
C TYR A 323 -19.30 4.85 11.56
N GLY A 324 -19.22 4.09 10.48
CA GLY A 324 -20.39 3.76 9.66
C GLY A 324 -20.87 4.92 8.77
N PRO A 325 -21.98 4.71 8.03
CA PRO A 325 -22.46 5.67 7.04
C PRO A 325 -22.93 7.01 7.64
N ASN A 326 -23.23 7.06 8.93
CA ASN A 326 -23.73 8.28 9.61
C ASN A 326 -22.68 9.41 9.63
N ILE A 327 -21.40 9.12 9.40
CA ILE A 327 -20.37 10.15 9.28
C ILE A 327 -20.48 10.95 8.00
N ARG A 328 -21.11 10.38 6.97
CA ARG A 328 -21.31 11.06 5.70
C ARG A 328 -22.31 12.19 5.82
N ARG A 329 -22.04 13.30 5.14
CA ARG A 329 -23.06 14.34 4.97
C ARG A 329 -24.21 13.75 4.15
N LYS A 330 -25.42 13.83 4.65
CA LYS A 330 -26.60 13.51 3.84
C LYS A 330 -26.58 14.49 2.65
N GLN A 331 -26.51 13.97 1.43
CA GLN A 331 -26.81 14.79 0.27
C GLN A 331 -28.24 15.32 0.51
N ALA A 332 -28.42 16.63 0.44
CA ALA A 332 -29.74 17.17 0.38
C ALA A 332 -30.38 16.51 -0.83
N ASP A 333 -31.35 15.63 -0.60
CA ASP A 333 -32.17 15.10 -1.67
C ASP A 333 -32.68 16.30 -2.44
N ASP A 334 -32.39 16.32 -3.74
CA ASP A 334 -32.86 17.34 -4.66
C ASP A 334 -34.39 17.44 -4.52
N PHE A 335 -34.85 18.55 -3.96
CA PHE A 335 -36.26 18.93 -3.94
C PHE A 335 -36.65 19.47 -5.30
#